data_4484f0ca5b3d249d6395fe709600a1de
#
_entry.id   4484f0ca5b3d249d6395fe709600a1de
#
_cell.length_a   1.000
_cell.length_b   1.000
_cell.length_c   1.000
_cell.angle_alpha   90.00
_cell.angle_beta   90.00
_cell.angle_gamma   90.00
#
_symmetry.space_group_name_H-M   'P 1'
#
loop_
_entity.id
_entity.type
_entity.pdbx_description
1 polymer ?
#
loop_
_entity_poly.entity_id
_entity_poly.type
_entity_poly.pdbx_seq_one_letter_code
_entity_poly.pdbx_strand_id
1 'polypeptide(L)'
;MNKLFKLISLAFILSFVSTVASAQNAPAPPTVAPSPSLAKDSRCFEIRTYTAAPGKLEELHARFRNHTVKLFKKHGMEIVGFWGPTDKEKGSENTLVYVLAFPSREARDKAFRDFGADPEWQKARSESEKNGKLTEKVESVILMATDYSPIK
;
A
#
# COMPACT_ATOMS: atom_id res chain seq x y z
N MET A 1 -26.97 62.09 43.79
CA MET A 1 -25.69 62.52 43.14
C MET A 1 -24.91 61.29 42.84
N ASN A 2 -25.02 60.71 41.65
CA ASN A 2 -24.11 59.64 41.17
C ASN A 2 -24.06 59.67 39.65
N LYS A 3 -22.87 59.92 39.16
CA LYS A 3 -22.55 60.09 37.74
C LYS A 3 -22.45 58.76 37.05
N LEU A 4 -23.21 58.64 35.98
CA LEU A 4 -23.23 57.51 35.05
C LEU A 4 -21.99 57.57 34.13
N PHE A 5 -21.09 56.60 34.25
CA PHE A 5 -20.03 56.41 33.29
C PHE A 5 -20.44 55.43 32.20
N LYS A 6 -20.65 55.93 30.99
CA LYS A 6 -20.82 55.12 29.78
C LYS A 6 -19.44 54.69 29.28
N LEU A 7 -19.16 53.39 29.32
CA LEU A 7 -18.03 52.78 28.61
C LEU A 7 -18.48 52.43 27.20
N ILE A 8 -17.89 53.05 26.21
CA ILE A 8 -18.03 52.75 24.80
C ILE A 8 -16.98 51.66 24.49
N SER A 9 -17.47 50.45 24.23
CA SER A 9 -16.62 49.33 23.81
C SER A 9 -16.46 49.39 22.30
N LEU A 10 -15.28 49.74 21.83
CA LEU A 10 -14.91 49.77 20.43
C LEU A 10 -14.47 48.36 20.01
N ALA A 11 -15.34 47.63 19.33
CA ALA A 11 -15.00 46.31 18.79
C ALA A 11 -14.13 46.46 17.54
N PHE A 12 -12.86 46.09 17.67
CA PHE A 12 -11.94 45.96 16.55
C PHE A 12 -12.24 44.63 15.84
N ILE A 13 -12.89 44.70 14.69
CA ILE A 13 -13.07 43.53 13.81
C ILE A 13 -11.76 43.38 13.03
N LEU A 14 -10.94 42.38 13.43
CA LEU A 14 -9.74 41.98 12.71
C LEU A 14 -10.15 41.03 11.60
N SER A 15 -10.30 41.52 10.37
CA SER A 15 -10.54 40.69 9.18
C SER A 15 -9.27 39.89 8.85
N PHE A 16 -9.26 38.59 9.19
CA PHE A 16 -8.26 37.65 8.70
C PHE A 16 -8.56 37.33 7.22
N VAL A 17 -7.84 37.96 6.32
CA VAL A 17 -7.80 37.55 4.92
C VAL A 17 -6.89 36.31 4.84
N SER A 18 -7.49 35.13 4.84
CA SER A 18 -6.76 33.90 4.56
C SER A 18 -6.44 33.83 3.08
N THR A 19 -5.22 34.13 2.71
CA THR A 19 -4.69 33.84 1.38
C THR A 19 -4.52 32.33 1.25
N VAL A 20 -5.47 31.69 0.60
CA VAL A 20 -5.33 30.30 0.15
C VAL A 20 -4.31 30.33 -0.99
N ALA A 21 -3.05 30.01 -0.67
CA ALA A 21 -2.02 29.79 -1.68
C ALA A 21 -2.42 28.55 -2.48
N SER A 22 -2.82 28.78 -3.75
CA SER A 22 -3.02 27.72 -4.73
C SER A 22 -1.73 26.93 -4.93
N ALA A 23 -1.67 25.74 -4.35
CA ALA A 23 -0.63 24.73 -4.63
C ALA A 23 -0.91 24.03 -5.95
N GLN A 24 -1.13 24.80 -7.03
CA GLN A 24 -1.35 24.29 -8.38
C GLN A 24 -0.26 24.86 -9.27
N ASN A 25 0.82 24.10 -9.41
CA ASN A 25 1.76 24.09 -10.56
C ASN A 25 3.13 23.55 -10.17
N ALA A 26 3.19 22.45 -9.44
CA ALA A 26 4.39 21.64 -9.52
C ALA A 26 4.37 20.93 -10.89
N PRO A 27 5.39 21.09 -11.74
CA PRO A 27 5.46 20.35 -12.99
C PRO A 27 5.42 18.85 -12.66
N ALA A 28 4.61 18.10 -13.40
CA ALA A 28 4.58 16.66 -13.27
C ALA A 28 6.02 16.11 -13.41
N PRO A 29 6.43 15.14 -12.59
CA PRO A 29 7.75 14.57 -12.72
C PRO A 29 7.95 14.07 -14.16
N PRO A 30 9.14 14.25 -14.76
CA PRO A 30 9.39 13.86 -16.13
C PRO A 30 9.06 12.38 -16.32
N THR A 31 8.14 12.10 -17.23
CA THR A 31 7.80 10.71 -17.59
C THR A 31 8.97 10.16 -18.41
N VAL A 32 9.83 9.41 -17.78
CA VAL A 32 10.91 8.69 -18.48
C VAL A 32 10.26 7.59 -19.31
N ALA A 33 10.58 7.53 -20.60
CA ALA A 33 10.12 6.47 -21.48
C ALA A 33 10.56 5.09 -20.92
N PRO A 34 9.68 4.07 -20.96
CA PRO A 34 10.04 2.73 -20.54
C PRO A 34 11.30 2.23 -21.28
N SER A 35 12.13 1.44 -20.58
CA SER A 35 13.32 0.83 -21.20
C SER A 35 12.92 0.03 -22.45
N PRO A 36 13.66 0.14 -23.55
CA PRO A 36 13.40 -0.66 -24.75
C PRO A 36 13.57 -2.17 -24.53
N SER A 37 14.21 -2.58 -23.42
CA SER A 37 14.37 -3.97 -23.03
C SER A 37 13.15 -4.53 -22.28
N LEU A 38 12.10 -3.75 -22.05
CA LEU A 38 10.86 -4.28 -21.50
C LEU A 38 10.04 -4.99 -22.59
N ALA A 39 9.57 -6.20 -22.29
CA ALA A 39 8.78 -7.00 -23.23
C ALA A 39 7.42 -6.33 -23.45
N LYS A 40 7.07 -6.08 -24.72
CA LYS A 40 5.78 -5.45 -25.09
C LYS A 40 4.57 -6.32 -24.76
N ASP A 41 4.76 -7.64 -24.70
CA ASP A 41 3.79 -8.67 -24.36
C ASP A 41 3.84 -9.08 -22.88
N SER A 42 4.57 -8.33 -22.04
CA SER A 42 4.67 -8.63 -20.62
C SER A 42 3.33 -8.50 -19.92
N ARG A 43 3.04 -9.48 -19.08
CA ARG A 43 2.04 -9.34 -18.02
C ARG A 43 2.45 -8.27 -17.01
N CYS A 44 1.51 -7.84 -16.18
CA CYS A 44 1.79 -6.98 -15.02
C CYS A 44 2.22 -7.85 -13.84
N PHE A 45 3.42 -7.62 -13.32
CA PHE A 45 3.87 -8.27 -12.10
C PHE A 45 3.89 -7.27 -10.94
N GLU A 46 3.70 -7.75 -9.73
CA GLU A 46 3.85 -6.96 -8.51
C GLU A 46 4.71 -7.73 -7.52
N ILE A 47 5.87 -7.16 -7.17
CA ILE A 47 6.64 -7.60 -6.01
C ILE A 47 6.18 -6.84 -4.78
N ARG A 48 5.91 -7.57 -3.71
CA ARG A 48 5.53 -6.99 -2.42
C ARG A 48 6.48 -7.49 -1.34
N THR A 49 6.98 -6.53 -0.55
CA THR A 49 7.82 -6.80 0.62
C THR A 49 7.08 -6.36 1.86
N TYR A 50 6.83 -7.30 2.75
CA TYR A 50 6.20 -7.07 4.04
C TYR A 50 7.24 -7.10 5.13
N THR A 51 7.30 -6.04 5.94
CA THR A 51 8.02 -6.07 7.22
C THR A 51 7.02 -6.40 8.31
N ALA A 52 7.16 -7.55 8.93
CA ALA A 52 6.33 -7.96 10.06
C ALA A 52 6.65 -7.11 11.30
N ALA A 53 5.67 -6.90 12.15
CA ALA A 53 5.89 -6.34 13.48
C ALA A 53 6.78 -7.26 14.32
N PRO A 54 7.50 -6.75 15.32
CA PRO A 54 8.43 -7.56 16.13
C PRO A 54 7.79 -8.84 16.65
N GLY A 55 8.40 -9.98 16.35
CA GLY A 55 7.93 -11.31 16.73
C GLY A 55 6.67 -11.81 16.01
N LYS A 56 6.15 -11.10 14.99
CA LYS A 56 4.89 -11.42 14.30
C LYS A 56 5.04 -12.14 12.96
N LEU A 57 6.26 -12.47 12.54
CA LEU A 57 6.48 -13.09 11.24
C LEU A 57 5.73 -14.44 11.09
N GLU A 58 5.78 -15.30 12.10
CA GLU A 58 5.11 -16.61 12.03
C GLU A 58 3.57 -16.47 12.03
N GLU A 59 3.01 -15.51 12.77
CA GLU A 59 1.57 -15.21 12.70
C GLU A 59 1.19 -14.68 11.31
N LEU A 60 2.05 -13.87 10.69
CA LEU A 60 1.89 -13.41 9.33
C LEU A 60 1.91 -14.58 8.33
N HIS A 61 2.88 -15.48 8.44
CA HIS A 61 2.93 -16.70 7.63
C HIS A 61 1.69 -17.58 7.82
N ALA A 62 1.19 -17.74 9.05
CA ALA A 62 -0.04 -18.47 9.33
C ALA A 62 -1.26 -17.85 8.62
N ARG A 63 -1.41 -16.52 8.63
CA ARG A 63 -2.46 -15.82 7.89
C ARG A 63 -2.35 -16.07 6.37
N PHE A 64 -1.13 -16.05 5.82
CA PHE A 64 -0.94 -16.34 4.40
C PHE A 64 -1.33 -17.77 4.05
N ARG A 65 -0.85 -18.76 4.81
CA ARG A 65 -1.15 -20.19 4.57
C ARG A 65 -2.65 -20.50 4.67
N ASN A 66 -3.29 -19.99 5.71
CA ASN A 66 -4.65 -20.38 6.07
C ASN A 66 -5.72 -19.60 5.31
N HIS A 67 -5.42 -18.38 4.86
CA HIS A 67 -6.41 -17.47 4.29
C HIS A 67 -5.94 -16.79 3.00
N THR A 68 -4.82 -16.06 3.03
CA THR A 68 -4.45 -15.11 1.97
C THR A 68 -4.24 -15.80 0.62
N VAL A 69 -3.50 -16.93 0.60
CA VAL A 69 -3.20 -17.68 -0.62
C VAL A 69 -4.48 -18.16 -1.34
N LYS A 70 -5.44 -18.69 -0.59
CA LYS A 70 -6.74 -19.10 -1.13
C LYS A 70 -7.52 -17.91 -1.71
N LEU A 71 -7.53 -16.81 -0.99
CA LEU A 71 -8.26 -15.60 -1.37
C LEU A 71 -7.61 -14.88 -2.57
N PHE A 72 -6.29 -14.88 -2.67
CA PHE A 72 -5.61 -14.40 -3.87
C PHE A 72 -6.08 -15.16 -5.11
N LYS A 73 -6.11 -16.50 -5.06
CA LYS A 73 -6.61 -17.33 -6.15
C LYS A 73 -8.08 -17.06 -6.48
N LYS A 74 -8.93 -16.90 -5.44
CA LYS A 74 -10.35 -16.56 -5.60
C LYS A 74 -10.55 -15.26 -6.38
N HIS A 75 -9.66 -14.28 -6.21
CA HIS A 75 -9.72 -12.99 -6.89
C HIS A 75 -8.84 -12.91 -8.15
N GLY A 76 -8.45 -14.04 -8.71
CA GLY A 76 -7.73 -14.10 -10.00
C GLY A 76 -6.28 -13.61 -9.94
N MET A 77 -5.68 -13.57 -8.74
CA MET A 77 -4.28 -13.23 -8.58
C MET A 77 -3.42 -14.48 -8.78
N GLU A 78 -2.61 -14.51 -9.81
CA GLU A 78 -1.65 -15.60 -10.03
C GLU A 78 -0.45 -15.42 -9.11
N ILE A 79 -0.12 -16.46 -8.36
CA ILE A 79 1.00 -16.45 -7.42
C ILE A 79 2.24 -16.98 -8.13
N VAL A 80 3.26 -16.14 -8.31
CA VAL A 80 4.56 -16.57 -8.82
C VAL A 80 5.35 -17.27 -7.71
N GLY A 81 5.36 -16.72 -6.50
CA GLY A 81 6.00 -17.35 -5.36
C GLY A 81 6.08 -16.47 -4.12
N PHE A 82 6.59 -17.08 -3.03
CA PHE A 82 6.84 -16.44 -1.75
C PHE A 82 8.26 -16.76 -1.30
N TRP A 83 8.95 -15.78 -0.71
CA TRP A 83 10.32 -15.90 -0.23
C TRP A 83 10.51 -15.17 1.08
N GLY A 84 11.48 -15.61 1.88
CA GLY A 84 12.04 -14.88 3.02
C GLY A 84 13.55 -14.79 2.88
N PRO A 85 14.19 -13.71 3.35
CA PRO A 85 15.64 -13.66 3.45
C PRO A 85 16.17 -14.76 4.37
N THR A 86 17.40 -15.20 4.14
CA THR A 86 18.12 -16.16 5.00
C THR A 86 19.02 -15.47 6.02
N ASP A 87 19.48 -14.27 5.68
CA ASP A 87 20.45 -13.52 6.46
C ASP A 87 19.76 -12.57 7.42
N LYS A 88 20.24 -12.53 8.66
CA LYS A 88 19.65 -11.70 9.71
C LYS A 88 19.69 -10.21 9.37
N GLU A 89 20.80 -9.74 8.82
CA GLU A 89 21.00 -8.35 8.38
C GLU A 89 20.07 -7.95 7.22
N LYS A 90 19.49 -8.95 6.55
CA LYS A 90 18.52 -8.78 5.45
C LYS A 90 17.08 -8.99 5.90
N GLY A 91 16.85 -9.22 7.20
CA GLY A 91 15.53 -9.32 7.78
C GLY A 91 14.91 -10.71 7.76
N SER A 92 15.71 -11.79 7.90
CA SER A 92 15.18 -13.16 7.99
C SER A 92 14.16 -13.34 9.10
N GLU A 93 14.19 -12.51 10.13
CA GLU A 93 13.31 -12.60 11.30
C GLU A 93 11.97 -11.82 11.13
N ASN A 94 11.83 -10.99 10.09
CA ASN A 94 10.66 -10.11 9.95
C ASN A 94 10.21 -9.86 8.51
N THR A 95 10.79 -10.48 7.50
CA THR A 95 10.51 -10.13 6.11
C THR A 95 9.85 -11.27 5.35
N LEU A 96 8.75 -10.96 4.68
CA LEU A 96 8.09 -11.80 3.69
C LEU A 96 8.06 -11.06 2.34
N VAL A 97 8.59 -11.69 1.31
CA VAL A 97 8.53 -11.20 -0.07
C VAL A 97 7.66 -12.12 -0.90
N TYR A 98 6.85 -11.56 -1.78
CA TYR A 98 6.12 -12.36 -2.76
C TYR A 98 5.90 -11.63 -4.07
N VAL A 99 5.66 -12.38 -5.11
CA VAL A 99 5.36 -11.85 -6.45
C VAL A 99 4.04 -12.43 -6.93
N LEU A 100 3.19 -11.52 -7.43
CA LEU A 100 1.95 -11.84 -8.11
C LEU A 100 2.04 -11.43 -9.58
N ALA A 101 1.29 -12.14 -10.43
CA ALA A 101 1.14 -11.80 -11.84
C ALA A 101 -0.33 -11.58 -12.19
N PHE A 102 -0.56 -10.65 -13.12
CA PHE A 102 -1.89 -10.24 -13.60
C PHE A 102 -1.86 -10.05 -15.11
N PRO A 103 -2.98 -10.24 -15.82
CA PRO A 103 -3.03 -9.97 -17.26
C PRO A 103 -2.69 -8.52 -17.62
N SER A 104 -3.06 -7.54 -16.76
CA SER A 104 -2.78 -6.12 -16.95
C SER A 104 -2.75 -5.37 -15.61
N ARG A 105 -2.36 -4.11 -15.65
CA ARG A 105 -2.40 -3.21 -14.48
C ARG A 105 -3.84 -3.00 -13.98
N GLU A 106 -4.79 -2.85 -14.88
CA GLU A 106 -6.21 -2.66 -14.55
C GLU A 106 -6.79 -3.91 -13.88
N ALA A 107 -6.41 -5.11 -14.38
CA ALA A 107 -6.79 -6.38 -13.75
C ALA A 107 -6.22 -6.52 -12.33
N ARG A 108 -4.98 -6.10 -12.13
CA ARG A 108 -4.34 -6.03 -10.80
C ARG A 108 -5.11 -5.11 -9.86
N ASP A 109 -5.43 -3.90 -10.31
CA ASP A 109 -6.11 -2.90 -9.48
C ASP A 109 -7.53 -3.36 -9.11
N LYS A 110 -8.24 -4.01 -10.05
CA LYS A 110 -9.54 -4.63 -9.78
C LYS A 110 -9.42 -5.77 -8.77
N ALA A 111 -8.48 -6.69 -8.96
CA ALA A 111 -8.29 -7.85 -8.09
C ALA A 111 -8.02 -7.44 -6.63
N PHE A 112 -7.18 -6.43 -6.41
CA PHE A 112 -6.91 -5.93 -5.05
C PHE A 112 -8.09 -5.19 -4.42
N ARG A 113 -8.89 -4.45 -5.21
CA ARG A 113 -10.13 -3.85 -4.68
C ARG A 113 -11.11 -4.93 -4.23
N ASP A 114 -11.35 -5.94 -5.08
CA ASP A 114 -12.28 -7.02 -4.79
C ASP A 114 -11.82 -7.87 -3.59
N PHE A 115 -10.53 -8.19 -3.53
CA PHE A 115 -9.92 -8.86 -2.38
C PHE A 115 -10.07 -8.04 -1.09
N GLY A 116 -9.79 -6.73 -1.13
CA GLY A 116 -9.92 -5.86 0.04
C GLY A 116 -11.35 -5.73 0.55
N ALA A 117 -12.34 -5.83 -0.34
CA ALA A 117 -13.77 -5.79 -0.01
C ALA A 117 -14.34 -7.16 0.40
N ASP A 118 -13.59 -8.25 0.22
CA ASP A 118 -14.06 -9.60 0.54
C ASP A 118 -14.28 -9.79 2.05
N PRO A 119 -15.50 -10.14 2.49
CA PRO A 119 -15.80 -10.35 3.92
C PRO A 119 -14.93 -11.45 4.56
N GLU A 120 -14.55 -12.48 3.79
CA GLU A 120 -13.68 -13.57 4.28
C GLU A 120 -12.27 -13.03 4.59
N TRP A 121 -11.76 -12.12 3.73
CA TRP A 121 -10.51 -11.42 3.99
C TRP A 121 -10.59 -10.49 5.19
N GLN A 122 -11.63 -9.66 5.26
CA GLN A 122 -11.81 -8.71 6.38
C GLN A 122 -11.87 -9.44 7.72
N LYS A 123 -12.59 -10.57 7.76
CA LYS A 123 -12.66 -11.43 8.95
C LYS A 123 -11.29 -12.01 9.29
N ALA A 124 -10.60 -12.64 8.34
CA ALA A 124 -9.29 -13.24 8.56
C ALA A 124 -8.25 -12.21 9.04
N ARG A 125 -8.26 -11.01 8.45
CA ARG A 125 -7.42 -9.90 8.88
C ARG A 125 -7.73 -9.47 10.31
N SER A 126 -8.99 -9.19 10.61
CA SER A 126 -9.42 -8.77 11.95
C SER A 126 -9.08 -9.80 13.02
N GLU A 127 -9.31 -11.08 12.74
CA GLU A 127 -9.01 -12.17 13.68
C GLU A 127 -7.51 -12.31 13.93
N SER A 128 -6.70 -12.27 12.87
CA SER A 128 -5.24 -12.39 12.99
C SER A 128 -4.57 -11.19 13.66
N GLU A 129 -5.22 -10.02 13.65
CA GLU A 129 -4.69 -8.78 14.24
C GLU A 129 -5.32 -8.42 15.60
N LYS A 130 -6.07 -9.34 16.25
CA LYS A 130 -6.65 -9.11 17.59
C LYS A 130 -5.62 -8.75 18.65
N ASN A 131 -4.41 -9.32 18.54
CA ASN A 131 -3.29 -9.10 19.45
C ASN A 131 -2.24 -8.13 18.87
N GLY A 132 -2.67 -7.19 18.05
CA GLY A 132 -1.83 -6.19 17.42
C GLY A 132 -1.62 -6.44 15.92
N LYS A 133 -1.13 -5.42 15.23
CA LYS A 133 -0.84 -5.49 13.79
C LYS A 133 0.22 -6.55 13.50
N LEU A 134 0.06 -7.29 12.42
CA LEU A 134 1.07 -8.25 11.96
C LEU A 134 2.15 -7.60 11.09
N THR A 135 1.87 -6.46 10.47
CA THR A 135 2.81 -5.78 9.55
C THR A 135 3.02 -4.33 9.95
N GLU A 136 4.27 -3.91 9.98
CA GLU A 136 4.65 -2.49 10.15
C GLU A 136 4.69 -1.76 8.82
N LYS A 137 5.23 -2.41 7.78
CA LYS A 137 5.45 -1.82 6.47
C LYS A 137 5.08 -2.79 5.36
N VAL A 138 4.51 -2.25 4.29
CA VAL A 138 4.27 -2.96 3.03
C VAL A 138 4.79 -2.09 1.91
N GLU A 139 5.78 -2.61 1.18
CA GLU A 139 6.29 -2.01 -0.04
C GLU A 139 5.75 -2.78 -1.24
N SER A 140 5.45 -2.06 -2.31
CA SER A 140 4.90 -2.63 -3.54
C SER A 140 5.57 -1.97 -4.73
N VAL A 141 6.08 -2.79 -5.65
CA VAL A 141 6.67 -2.34 -6.90
C VAL A 141 5.99 -3.08 -8.04
N ILE A 142 5.50 -2.32 -9.01
CA ILE A 142 4.94 -2.88 -10.24
C ILE A 142 6.07 -3.08 -11.24
N LEU A 143 6.09 -4.24 -11.86
CA LEU A 143 7.14 -4.67 -12.76
C LEU A 143 6.54 -5.11 -14.09
N MET A 144 7.32 -4.93 -15.14
CA MET A 144 7.18 -5.59 -16.43
C MET A 144 8.38 -6.50 -16.66
N ALA A 145 8.17 -7.62 -17.29
CA ALA A 145 9.26 -8.52 -17.66
C ALA A 145 10.17 -7.85 -18.70
N THR A 146 11.43 -8.20 -18.69
CA THR A 146 12.35 -7.87 -19.78
C THR A 146 12.13 -8.82 -20.96
N ASP A 147 12.61 -8.43 -22.16
CA ASP A 147 12.50 -9.23 -23.38
C ASP A 147 13.22 -10.59 -23.30
N TYR A 148 14.24 -10.69 -22.46
CA TYR A 148 14.98 -11.92 -22.14
C TYR A 148 14.50 -12.66 -20.89
N SER A 149 13.43 -12.20 -20.24
CA SER A 149 12.89 -12.90 -19.07
C SER A 149 12.22 -14.23 -19.48
N PRO A 150 12.45 -15.33 -18.75
CA PRO A 150 11.75 -16.60 -18.99
C PRO A 150 10.28 -16.55 -18.56
N ILE A 151 9.88 -15.56 -17.76
CA ILE A 151 8.51 -15.33 -17.29
C ILE A 151 8.06 -13.98 -17.82
N LYS A 152 6.98 -13.97 -18.61
CA LYS A 152 6.41 -12.76 -19.20
C LYS A 152 4.92 -12.65 -18.91
#